data_a7a293f5d45c2328e7e893d12d84feff
#
_entry.id   a7a293f5d45c2328e7e893d12d84feff
#
_cell.length_a   1.000
_cell.length_b   1.000
_cell.length_c   1.000
_cell.angle_alpha   90.00
_cell.angle_beta   90.00
_cell.angle_gamma   90.00
#
_symmetry.space_group_name_H-M   'P 1'
#
loop_
_entity.id
_entity.type
_entity.pdbx_description
1 polymer ?
#
loop_
_entity_poly.entity_id
_entity_poly.type
_entity_poly.pdbx_seq_one_letter_code
_entity_poly.pdbx_strand_id
1 'polypeptide(L)'
;ITTTLMGEVLKQAGHNVEYVQADYIAQFAGLETGDLHVAMELWETTAREAMDASFATGNVVSMGETGMMAIEEWWYPAYMADRCPGLPNWEALKDCPEAFATPETAPLGRYLGGPVTWGGFDDERVEALELDFEVVHAGTDAALFAELEAAYQRQDPIILWVYSPHWAPAKFEGSFVEFPPYSAECYNDPSVGINPDAAYDCGKPTGPIWKAAWSGLSEKWPDAAKVIENFKISNADAAGMVAEVDLNGKSIEDTVAAWMETNKGCLLYTSDAAD
;
A
#
# COMPACT_ATOMS: atom_id res chain seq x y z
N ILE A 1 -7.35 7.56 5.66
CA ILE A 1 -7.61 7.38 7.11
C ILE A 1 -6.50 8.01 7.92
N THR A 2 -5.25 7.58 7.75
CA THR A 2 -4.10 8.07 8.52
C THR A 2 -3.89 9.58 8.37
N THR A 3 -4.09 10.12 7.18
CA THR A 3 -4.06 11.57 6.91
C THR A 3 -5.14 12.32 7.70
N THR A 4 -6.37 11.79 7.72
CA THR A 4 -7.46 12.39 8.50
C THR A 4 -7.19 12.32 9.99
N LEU A 5 -6.70 11.18 10.48
CA LEU A 5 -6.32 11.02 11.87
C LEU A 5 -5.26 12.05 12.29
N MET A 6 -4.18 12.19 11.52
CA MET A 6 -3.16 13.21 11.79
C MET A 6 -3.74 14.62 11.75
N GLY A 7 -4.58 14.90 10.75
CA GLY A 7 -5.22 16.22 10.63
C GLY A 7 -6.08 16.57 11.83
N GLU A 8 -6.84 15.60 12.37
CA GLU A 8 -7.64 15.83 13.57
C GLU A 8 -6.76 16.04 14.83
N VAL A 9 -5.63 15.33 14.94
CA VAL A 9 -4.66 15.59 16.02
C VAL A 9 -4.10 17.02 15.90
N LEU A 10 -3.71 17.46 14.71
CA LEU A 10 -3.22 18.81 14.47
C LEU A 10 -4.28 19.89 14.74
N LYS A 11 -5.55 19.65 14.39
CA LYS A 11 -6.66 20.56 14.72
C LYS A 11 -6.87 20.68 16.22
N GLN A 12 -6.76 19.57 16.99
CA GLN A 12 -6.80 19.62 18.45
C GLN A 12 -5.62 20.41 19.05
N ALA A 13 -4.46 20.38 18.39
CA ALA A 13 -3.30 21.20 18.73
C ALA A 13 -3.41 22.68 18.28
N GLY A 14 -4.54 23.08 17.67
CA GLY A 14 -4.85 24.46 17.30
C GLY A 14 -4.42 24.86 15.88
N HIS A 15 -4.01 23.90 15.04
CA HIS A 15 -3.66 24.16 13.66
C HIS A 15 -4.88 24.16 12.73
N ASN A 16 -4.85 24.98 11.70
CA ASN A 16 -5.83 24.89 10.60
C ASN A 16 -5.35 23.87 9.57
N VAL A 17 -6.14 22.84 9.31
CA VAL A 17 -5.79 21.73 8.42
C VAL A 17 -6.77 21.67 7.26
N GLU A 18 -6.22 21.64 6.05
CA GLU A 18 -6.94 21.38 4.80
C GLU A 18 -6.49 20.03 4.25
N TYR A 19 -7.46 19.21 3.82
CA TYR A 19 -7.20 17.93 3.18
C TYR A 19 -7.24 18.10 1.66
N VAL A 20 -6.16 17.67 1.01
CA VAL A 20 -6.04 17.71 -0.45
C VAL A 20 -5.96 16.27 -0.95
N GLN A 21 -6.81 15.93 -1.90
CA GLN A 21 -6.74 14.64 -2.58
C GLN A 21 -5.76 14.74 -3.75
N ALA A 22 -4.81 13.82 -3.79
CA ALA A 22 -3.84 13.68 -4.89
C ALA A 22 -3.66 12.20 -5.22
N ASP A 23 -3.31 11.93 -6.48
CA ASP A 23 -2.86 10.59 -6.87
C ASP A 23 -1.56 10.23 -6.15
N TYR A 24 -1.37 8.93 -5.89
CA TYR A 24 -0.31 8.47 -5.00
C TYR A 24 1.09 8.97 -5.41
N ILE A 25 1.49 8.82 -6.66
CA ILE A 25 2.80 9.32 -7.14
C ILE A 25 2.82 10.84 -7.29
N ALA A 26 1.70 11.47 -7.66
CA ALA A 26 1.63 12.92 -7.85
C ALA A 26 1.83 13.72 -6.56
N GLN A 27 1.60 13.12 -5.37
CA GLN A 27 1.81 13.79 -4.09
C GLN A 27 3.26 14.27 -3.88
N PHE A 28 4.25 13.58 -4.46
CA PHE A 28 5.66 13.98 -4.34
C PHE A 28 5.93 15.36 -4.94
N ALA A 29 5.39 15.61 -6.15
CA ALA A 29 5.51 16.92 -6.78
C ALA A 29 4.85 18.03 -5.93
N GLY A 30 3.70 17.75 -5.32
CA GLY A 30 3.03 18.68 -4.42
C GLY A 30 3.85 19.00 -3.16
N LEU A 31 4.54 18.01 -2.58
CA LEU A 31 5.47 18.22 -1.47
C LEU A 31 6.69 19.05 -1.90
N GLU A 32 7.25 18.78 -3.06
CA GLU A 32 8.43 19.51 -3.58
C GLU A 32 8.16 20.99 -3.83
N THR A 33 6.96 21.33 -4.29
CA THR A 33 6.53 22.73 -4.53
C THR A 33 6.02 23.42 -3.28
N GLY A 34 5.69 22.67 -2.22
CA GLY A 34 5.03 23.17 -1.02
C GLY A 34 3.53 23.45 -1.18
N ASP A 35 2.90 22.95 -2.25
CA ASP A 35 1.44 22.95 -2.41
C ASP A 35 0.80 21.91 -1.47
N LEU A 36 1.52 20.84 -1.16
CA LEU A 36 1.25 19.92 -0.06
C LEU A 36 2.32 20.09 1.01
N HIS A 37 1.90 20.14 2.26
CA HIS A 37 2.84 20.32 3.37
C HIS A 37 3.24 19.01 4.03
N VAL A 38 2.37 17.99 4.03
CA VAL A 38 2.55 16.70 4.70
C VAL A 38 1.90 15.59 3.90
N ALA A 39 2.58 14.46 3.80
CA ALA A 39 2.04 13.18 3.36
C ALA A 39 2.27 12.13 4.46
N MET A 40 1.21 11.38 4.83
CA MET A 40 1.22 10.48 5.99
C MET A 40 1.47 9.02 5.64
N GLU A 41 1.37 8.65 4.38
CA GLU A 41 1.56 7.27 3.94
C GLU A 41 2.39 7.24 2.65
N LEU A 42 3.70 7.03 2.81
CA LEU A 42 4.60 6.75 1.71
C LEU A 42 5.08 5.30 1.85
N TRP A 43 4.62 4.47 0.95
CA TRP A 43 4.85 3.04 0.93
C TRP A 43 6.15 2.76 0.16
N GLU A 44 7.23 2.46 0.87
CA GLU A 44 8.51 2.20 0.18
C GLU A 44 8.50 0.92 -0.65
N THR A 45 7.49 0.07 -0.43
CA THR A 45 7.26 -1.15 -1.19
C THR A 45 7.02 -0.92 -2.69
N THR A 46 6.42 0.22 -3.04
CA THR A 46 6.12 0.58 -4.44
C THR A 46 6.66 1.94 -4.85
N ALA A 47 6.88 2.86 -3.90
CA ALA A 47 7.28 4.23 -4.19
C ALA A 47 8.74 4.54 -3.84
N ARG A 48 9.58 3.56 -3.58
CA ARG A 48 10.97 3.77 -3.14
C ARG A 48 11.74 4.72 -4.03
N GLU A 49 11.71 4.50 -5.33
CA GLU A 49 12.42 5.34 -6.30
C GLU A 49 11.90 6.79 -6.27
N ALA A 50 10.58 6.98 -6.26
CA ALA A 50 9.96 8.31 -6.19
C ALA A 50 10.28 9.01 -4.86
N MET A 51 10.30 8.27 -3.74
CA MET A 51 10.70 8.79 -2.43
C MET A 51 12.14 9.27 -2.44
N ASP A 52 13.07 8.42 -2.89
CA ASP A 52 14.51 8.73 -2.93
C ASP A 52 14.79 9.94 -3.84
N ALA A 53 14.16 9.99 -5.01
CA ALA A 53 14.26 11.12 -5.93
C ALA A 53 13.74 12.43 -5.29
N SER A 54 12.58 12.36 -4.62
CA SER A 54 11.98 13.53 -3.98
C SER A 54 12.80 14.03 -2.79
N PHE A 55 13.32 13.13 -1.94
CA PHE A 55 14.22 13.50 -0.85
C PHE A 55 15.55 14.09 -1.35
N ALA A 56 16.07 13.59 -2.49
CA ALA A 56 17.31 14.12 -3.08
C ALA A 56 17.18 15.57 -3.57
N THR A 57 15.97 16.08 -3.80
CA THR A 57 15.75 17.51 -4.14
C THR A 57 16.08 18.46 -2.99
N GLY A 58 16.03 17.98 -1.74
CA GLY A 58 16.12 18.77 -0.53
C GLY A 58 14.88 19.63 -0.22
N ASN A 59 13.85 19.58 -1.09
CA ASN A 59 12.58 20.26 -0.87
C ASN A 59 11.60 19.44 -0.05
N VAL A 60 11.85 18.14 0.09
CA VAL A 60 11.05 17.21 0.88
C VAL A 60 11.96 16.57 1.94
N VAL A 61 11.43 16.42 3.14
CA VAL A 61 12.14 15.82 4.28
C VAL A 61 11.34 14.65 4.84
N SER A 62 12.04 13.61 5.27
CA SER A 62 11.43 12.52 6.01
C SER A 62 11.00 12.99 7.40
N MET A 63 9.77 12.64 7.78
CA MET A 63 9.22 12.80 9.14
C MET A 63 9.22 11.48 9.91
N GLY A 64 10.00 10.51 9.44
CA GLY A 64 10.14 9.19 10.04
C GLY A 64 9.01 8.21 9.67
N GLU A 65 9.09 7.03 10.23
CA GLU A 65 8.12 5.96 10.00
C GLU A 65 6.80 6.20 10.74
N THR A 66 5.69 5.68 10.19
CA THR A 66 4.37 5.70 10.85
C THR A 66 4.23 4.68 11.97
N GLY A 67 5.11 3.67 12.05
CA GLY A 67 4.98 2.48 12.89
C GLY A 67 4.30 1.31 12.20
N MET A 68 3.74 1.52 11.01
CA MET A 68 3.18 0.45 10.19
C MET A 68 4.25 -0.19 9.31
N MET A 69 4.09 -1.50 9.07
CA MET A 69 4.90 -2.27 8.11
C MET A 69 4.02 -2.66 6.93
N ALA A 70 4.49 -2.34 5.74
CA ALA A 70 3.81 -2.64 4.48
C ALA A 70 4.21 -4.00 3.92
N ILE A 71 3.22 -4.71 3.40
CA ILE A 71 3.36 -5.82 2.47
C ILE A 71 2.41 -5.52 1.32
N GLU A 72 2.88 -5.62 0.09
CA GLU A 72 2.07 -5.49 -1.13
C GLU A 72 2.50 -6.60 -2.07
N GLU A 73 1.63 -7.57 -2.35
CA GLU A 73 2.01 -8.70 -3.20
C GLU A 73 0.76 -9.37 -3.81
N TRP A 74 0.97 -10.25 -4.76
CA TRP A 74 -0.06 -11.11 -5.31
C TRP A 74 -0.62 -12.01 -4.22
N TRP A 75 -1.94 -12.03 -4.12
CA TRP A 75 -2.65 -12.80 -3.10
C TRP A 75 -3.78 -13.61 -3.75
N TYR A 76 -4.05 -14.77 -3.20
CA TYR A 76 -5.12 -15.65 -3.68
C TYR A 76 -5.92 -16.22 -2.49
N PRO A 77 -7.25 -16.42 -2.66
CA PRO A 77 -8.08 -17.12 -1.68
C PRO A 77 -7.65 -18.58 -1.50
N ALA A 78 -7.77 -19.11 -0.28
CA ALA A 78 -7.32 -20.45 0.07
C ALA A 78 -7.86 -21.55 -0.86
N TYR A 79 -9.11 -21.41 -1.35
CA TYR A 79 -9.72 -22.37 -2.30
C TYR A 79 -8.99 -22.46 -3.65
N MET A 80 -8.17 -21.50 -3.99
CA MET A 80 -7.37 -21.54 -5.23
C MET A 80 -6.17 -22.49 -5.13
N ALA A 81 -5.69 -22.80 -3.92
CA ALA A 81 -4.59 -23.74 -3.74
C ALA A 81 -4.94 -25.16 -4.24
N ASP A 82 -6.22 -25.56 -4.14
CA ASP A 82 -6.68 -26.84 -4.67
C ASP A 82 -6.75 -26.84 -6.21
N ARG A 83 -6.91 -25.66 -6.83
CA ARG A 83 -7.02 -25.49 -8.29
C ARG A 83 -5.67 -25.26 -8.96
N CYS A 84 -4.71 -24.78 -8.20
CA CYS A 84 -3.33 -24.58 -8.63
C CYS A 84 -2.38 -25.22 -7.61
N PRO A 85 -2.18 -26.54 -7.65
CA PRO A 85 -1.31 -27.25 -6.72
C PRO A 85 0.13 -26.75 -6.83
N GLY A 86 0.74 -26.48 -5.68
CA GLY A 86 2.09 -25.93 -5.60
C GLY A 86 2.12 -24.50 -5.06
N LEU A 87 1.00 -23.76 -5.09
CA LEU A 87 0.90 -22.50 -4.35
C LEU A 87 1.18 -22.74 -2.85
N PRO A 88 1.88 -21.83 -2.16
CA PRO A 88 2.17 -20.44 -2.52
C PRO A 88 3.39 -20.22 -3.43
N ASN A 89 4.16 -21.25 -3.80
CA ASN A 89 5.32 -21.06 -4.67
C ASN A 89 4.86 -20.50 -6.05
N TRP A 90 5.45 -19.37 -6.46
CA TRP A 90 5.12 -18.69 -7.72
C TRP A 90 5.31 -19.57 -8.98
N GLU A 91 6.26 -20.53 -8.95
CA GLU A 91 6.49 -21.47 -10.07
C GLU A 91 5.23 -22.26 -10.43
N ALA A 92 4.35 -22.51 -9.45
CA ALA A 92 3.08 -23.18 -9.70
C ALA A 92 2.19 -22.42 -10.71
N LEU A 93 2.31 -21.10 -10.76
CA LEU A 93 1.53 -20.27 -11.69
C LEU A 93 1.84 -20.57 -13.16
N LYS A 94 3.04 -21.07 -13.47
CA LYS A 94 3.39 -21.51 -14.82
C LYS A 94 2.61 -22.72 -15.29
N ASP A 95 2.21 -23.57 -14.36
CA ASP A 95 1.54 -24.85 -14.65
C ASP A 95 0.01 -24.75 -14.59
N CYS A 96 -0.54 -23.63 -14.12
CA CYS A 96 -1.98 -23.49 -13.89
C CYS A 96 -2.60 -22.13 -14.30
N PRO A 97 -2.16 -21.47 -15.40
CA PRO A 97 -2.74 -20.19 -15.77
C PRO A 97 -4.25 -20.28 -16.01
N GLU A 98 -4.74 -21.37 -16.59
CA GLU A 98 -6.17 -21.57 -16.85
C GLU A 98 -7.02 -21.60 -15.57
N ALA A 99 -6.43 -21.95 -14.41
CA ALA A 99 -7.12 -21.91 -13.13
C ALA A 99 -7.53 -20.49 -12.71
N PHE A 100 -6.89 -19.47 -13.28
CA PHE A 100 -7.12 -18.05 -13.04
C PHE A 100 -7.70 -17.32 -14.26
N ALA A 101 -7.94 -18.02 -15.36
CA ALA A 101 -8.45 -17.42 -16.58
C ALA A 101 -9.91 -16.94 -16.42
N THR A 102 -10.22 -15.84 -17.08
CA THR A 102 -11.59 -15.36 -17.27
C THR A 102 -12.00 -15.50 -18.75
N PRO A 103 -13.28 -15.33 -19.10
CA PRO A 103 -13.69 -15.34 -20.50
C PRO A 103 -12.94 -14.32 -21.38
N GLU A 104 -12.49 -13.22 -20.78
CA GLU A 104 -11.80 -12.12 -21.47
C GLU A 104 -10.30 -12.43 -21.68
N THR A 105 -9.66 -13.14 -20.74
CA THR A 105 -8.21 -13.38 -20.77
C THR A 105 -7.82 -14.76 -21.28
N ALA A 106 -8.76 -15.70 -21.33
CA ALA A 106 -8.45 -17.08 -21.71
C ALA A 106 -7.71 -17.20 -23.06
N PRO A 107 -6.64 -18.01 -23.16
CA PRO A 107 -6.21 -19.02 -22.19
C PRO A 107 -5.31 -18.51 -21.05
N LEU A 108 -4.98 -17.21 -21.02
CA LEU A 108 -4.11 -16.62 -20.01
C LEU A 108 -4.82 -16.50 -18.66
N GLY A 109 -4.09 -16.72 -17.59
CA GLY A 109 -4.54 -16.36 -16.25
C GLY A 109 -4.74 -14.84 -16.13
N ARG A 110 -5.72 -14.41 -15.35
CA ARG A 110 -5.90 -12.99 -15.03
C ARG A 110 -5.31 -12.67 -13.67
N TYR A 111 -4.38 -11.75 -13.62
CA TYR A 111 -4.01 -11.07 -12.40
C TYR A 111 -4.73 -9.72 -12.32
N LEU A 112 -5.44 -9.46 -11.22
CA LEU A 112 -6.12 -8.19 -10.98
C LEU A 112 -5.20 -7.28 -10.15
N GLY A 113 -4.51 -6.39 -10.83
CA GLY A 113 -3.62 -5.39 -10.25
C GLY A 113 -4.35 -4.21 -9.62
N GLY A 114 -3.66 -3.47 -8.78
CA GLY A 114 -4.13 -2.17 -8.27
C GLY A 114 -4.25 -1.13 -9.38
N PRO A 115 -4.80 0.07 -9.10
CA PRO A 115 -4.80 1.18 -10.04
C PRO A 115 -3.42 1.46 -10.62
N VAL A 116 -3.32 1.72 -11.91
CA VAL A 116 -2.05 2.00 -12.60
C VAL A 116 -1.24 3.11 -11.91
N THR A 117 -1.92 4.10 -11.32
CA THR A 117 -1.29 5.21 -10.59
C THR A 117 -0.59 4.81 -9.29
N TRP A 118 -0.75 3.56 -8.85
CA TRP A 118 -0.04 3.04 -7.67
C TRP A 118 1.38 2.56 -8.03
N GLY A 119 1.64 2.23 -9.28
CA GLY A 119 2.86 1.55 -9.72
C GLY A 119 2.75 0.04 -9.46
N GLY A 120 3.87 -0.63 -9.27
CA GLY A 120 3.89 -2.00 -8.77
C GLY A 120 4.61 -3.03 -9.64
N PHE A 121 4.91 -2.68 -10.89
CA PHE A 121 5.77 -3.50 -11.78
C PHE A 121 5.23 -4.92 -12.05
N ASP A 122 3.90 -5.10 -12.07
CA ASP A 122 3.30 -6.42 -12.24
C ASP A 122 3.35 -6.90 -13.69
N ASP A 123 3.24 -5.97 -14.67
CA ASP A 123 3.43 -6.26 -16.10
C ASP A 123 4.87 -6.73 -16.35
N GLU A 124 5.85 -6.00 -15.84
CA GLU A 124 7.27 -6.34 -15.94
C GLU A 124 7.57 -7.70 -15.29
N ARG A 125 6.95 -7.98 -14.13
CA ARG A 125 7.10 -9.27 -13.44
C ARG A 125 6.53 -10.43 -14.25
N VAL A 126 5.35 -10.27 -14.84
CA VAL A 126 4.73 -11.28 -15.70
C VAL A 126 5.66 -11.61 -16.87
N GLU A 127 6.23 -10.59 -17.52
CA GLU A 127 7.19 -10.76 -18.61
C GLU A 127 8.48 -11.40 -18.11
N ALA A 128 9.07 -10.89 -17.03
CA ALA A 128 10.36 -11.35 -16.50
C ALA A 128 10.34 -12.80 -16.03
N LEU A 129 9.24 -13.21 -15.37
CA LEU A 129 9.06 -14.58 -14.89
C LEU A 129 8.44 -15.52 -15.95
N GLU A 130 8.14 -15.02 -17.16
CA GLU A 130 7.51 -15.78 -18.24
C GLU A 130 6.21 -16.47 -17.79
N LEU A 131 5.32 -15.70 -17.11
CA LEU A 131 4.03 -16.19 -16.67
C LEU A 131 2.99 -16.00 -17.79
N ASP A 132 2.17 -17.03 -18.04
CA ASP A 132 1.05 -16.95 -18.98
C ASP A 132 -0.15 -16.23 -18.31
N PHE A 133 0.06 -14.96 -17.92
CA PHE A 133 -0.93 -14.12 -17.26
C PHE A 133 -1.11 -12.79 -17.98
N GLU A 134 -2.33 -12.28 -17.93
CA GLU A 134 -2.67 -10.90 -18.31
C GLU A 134 -2.88 -10.06 -17.04
N VAL A 135 -2.21 -8.91 -16.96
CA VAL A 135 -2.41 -7.94 -15.89
C VAL A 135 -3.60 -7.06 -16.25
N VAL A 136 -4.62 -7.09 -15.41
CA VAL A 136 -5.82 -6.23 -15.54
C VAL A 136 -5.85 -5.31 -14.34
N HIS A 137 -5.82 -4.00 -14.55
CA HIS A 137 -5.81 -3.03 -13.47
C HIS A 137 -7.20 -2.63 -13.03
N ALA A 138 -7.46 -2.69 -11.73
CA ALA A 138 -8.65 -2.11 -11.14
C ALA A 138 -8.60 -0.57 -11.24
N GLY A 139 -9.75 0.06 -11.47
CA GLY A 139 -9.81 1.52 -11.57
C GLY A 139 -9.67 2.24 -10.22
N THR A 140 -10.02 1.57 -9.12
CA THR A 140 -9.97 2.09 -7.75
C THR A 140 -9.74 0.96 -6.76
N ASP A 141 -9.29 1.31 -5.56
CA ASP A 141 -9.22 0.41 -4.42
C ASP A 141 -10.56 -0.28 -4.12
N ALA A 142 -11.63 0.49 -4.07
CA ALA A 142 -12.97 -0.04 -3.82
C ALA A 142 -13.41 -1.06 -4.89
N ALA A 143 -13.05 -0.87 -6.16
CA ALA A 143 -13.34 -1.81 -7.24
C ALA A 143 -12.53 -3.11 -7.08
N LEU A 144 -11.25 -3.00 -6.72
CA LEU A 144 -10.36 -4.13 -6.48
C LEU A 144 -10.93 -5.07 -5.40
N PHE A 145 -11.30 -4.52 -4.25
CA PHE A 145 -11.79 -5.32 -3.13
C PHE A 145 -13.27 -5.73 -3.26
N ALA A 146 -14.09 -4.98 -3.98
CA ALA A 146 -15.44 -5.42 -4.33
C ALA A 146 -15.40 -6.67 -5.23
N GLU A 147 -14.45 -6.74 -6.17
CA GLU A 147 -14.25 -7.93 -6.99
C GLU A 147 -13.76 -9.12 -6.18
N LEU A 148 -12.83 -8.91 -5.23
CA LEU A 148 -12.42 -9.95 -4.28
C LEU A 148 -13.62 -10.49 -3.49
N GLU A 149 -14.43 -9.60 -2.90
CA GLU A 149 -15.63 -10.05 -2.15
C GLU A 149 -16.58 -10.88 -2.99
N ALA A 150 -16.86 -10.41 -4.20
CA ALA A 150 -17.75 -11.12 -5.13
C ALA A 150 -17.18 -12.48 -5.55
N ALA A 151 -15.90 -12.55 -5.88
CA ALA A 151 -15.23 -13.80 -6.23
C ALA A 151 -15.18 -14.77 -5.03
N TYR A 152 -14.86 -14.28 -3.84
CA TYR A 152 -14.79 -15.11 -2.64
C TYR A 152 -16.13 -15.75 -2.29
N GLN A 153 -17.23 -14.98 -2.38
CA GLN A 153 -18.58 -15.49 -2.12
C GLN A 153 -19.01 -16.59 -3.09
N ARG A 154 -18.60 -16.50 -4.36
CA ARG A 154 -18.93 -17.49 -5.41
C ARG A 154 -17.88 -18.55 -5.58
N GLN A 155 -16.73 -18.40 -4.90
CA GLN A 155 -15.52 -19.19 -5.13
C GLN A 155 -15.07 -19.14 -6.61
N ASP A 156 -15.20 -17.96 -7.23
CA ASP A 156 -14.70 -17.73 -8.59
C ASP A 156 -13.16 -17.63 -8.59
N PRO A 157 -12.53 -17.94 -9.72
CA PRO A 157 -11.08 -17.76 -9.87
C PRO A 157 -10.66 -16.31 -9.66
N ILE A 158 -9.70 -16.08 -8.76
CA ILE A 158 -9.10 -14.76 -8.57
C ILE A 158 -7.70 -14.87 -7.98
N ILE A 159 -6.79 -14.09 -8.50
CA ILE A 159 -5.51 -13.72 -7.91
C ILE A 159 -5.33 -12.22 -8.11
N LEU A 160 -4.96 -11.49 -7.06
CA LEU A 160 -5.03 -10.04 -7.12
C LEU A 160 -3.98 -9.39 -6.23
N TRP A 161 -3.78 -8.08 -6.45
CA TRP A 161 -3.02 -7.24 -5.52
C TRP A 161 -3.73 -7.14 -4.18
N VAL A 162 -3.05 -7.53 -3.12
CA VAL A 162 -3.49 -7.28 -1.74
C VAL A 162 -2.35 -6.66 -0.96
N TYR A 163 -2.68 -5.81 -0.02
CA TYR A 163 -1.71 -5.14 0.81
C TYR A 163 -2.08 -5.17 2.31
N SER A 164 -1.09 -4.96 3.15
CA SER A 164 -1.24 -4.80 4.60
C SER A 164 -0.49 -3.53 5.03
N PRO A 165 -1.09 -2.69 5.90
CA PRO A 165 -2.34 -2.88 6.64
C PRO A 165 -3.61 -2.70 5.79
N HIS A 166 -4.46 -3.72 5.77
CA HIS A 166 -5.78 -3.71 5.15
C HIS A 166 -6.68 -4.77 5.81
N TRP A 167 -8.00 -4.64 5.69
CA TRP A 167 -8.94 -5.60 6.28
C TRP A 167 -9.01 -6.94 5.52
N ALA A 168 -8.72 -6.92 4.21
CA ALA A 168 -8.96 -8.07 3.35
C ALA A 168 -8.20 -9.35 3.78
N PRO A 169 -6.89 -9.33 4.07
CA PRO A 169 -6.17 -10.52 4.51
C PRO A 169 -6.57 -10.98 5.92
N ALA A 170 -7.27 -10.14 6.69
CA ALA A 170 -7.81 -10.54 8.00
C ALA A 170 -9.23 -11.12 7.89
N LYS A 171 -10.00 -10.72 6.86
CA LYS A 171 -11.39 -11.15 6.62
C LYS A 171 -11.48 -12.45 5.82
N PHE A 172 -10.60 -12.62 4.86
CA PHE A 172 -10.63 -13.74 3.93
C PHE A 172 -9.47 -14.70 4.17
N GLU A 173 -9.75 -15.99 4.16
CA GLU A 173 -8.71 -17.01 4.18
C GLU A 173 -8.01 -17.07 2.82
N GLY A 174 -6.69 -16.90 2.82
CA GLY A 174 -5.87 -16.90 1.63
C GLY A 174 -4.40 -16.68 1.96
N SER A 175 -3.56 -16.61 0.95
CA SER A 175 -2.12 -16.46 1.13
C SER A 175 -1.52 -15.56 0.05
N PHE A 176 -0.41 -14.93 0.39
CA PHE A 176 0.43 -14.27 -0.60
C PHE A 176 1.20 -15.31 -1.42
N VAL A 177 1.45 -15.00 -2.68
CA VAL A 177 2.35 -15.78 -3.52
C VAL A 177 3.79 -15.55 -3.05
N GLU A 178 4.55 -16.63 -2.93
CA GLU A 178 5.95 -16.58 -2.56
C GLU A 178 6.80 -16.48 -3.84
N PHE A 179 7.13 -15.24 -4.22
CA PHE A 179 8.07 -14.93 -5.30
C PHE A 179 9.53 -15.08 -4.84
N PRO A 180 10.51 -15.09 -5.76
CA PRO A 180 11.92 -15.02 -5.38
C PRO A 180 12.17 -13.84 -4.44
N PRO A 181 13.11 -13.95 -3.48
CA PRO A 181 13.37 -12.88 -2.53
C PRO A 181 13.71 -11.56 -3.22
N TYR A 182 13.12 -10.48 -2.73
CA TYR A 182 13.45 -9.13 -3.20
C TYR A 182 14.93 -8.80 -2.93
N SER A 183 15.55 -8.17 -3.91
CA SER A 183 16.74 -7.33 -3.71
C SER A 183 16.61 -6.07 -4.58
N ALA A 184 17.27 -4.98 -4.20
CA ALA A 184 17.21 -3.76 -4.99
C ALA A 184 17.85 -3.97 -6.38
N GLU A 185 18.83 -4.86 -6.47
CA GLU A 185 19.51 -5.21 -7.71
C GLU A 185 18.57 -5.90 -8.68
N CYS A 186 17.67 -6.79 -8.25
CA CYS A 186 16.76 -7.51 -9.17
C CYS A 186 15.79 -6.58 -9.91
N TYR A 187 15.58 -5.35 -9.41
CA TYR A 187 14.78 -4.34 -10.08
C TYR A 187 15.56 -3.51 -11.09
N ASN A 188 16.90 -3.46 -10.97
CA ASN A 188 17.75 -2.56 -11.75
C ASN A 188 18.79 -3.28 -12.62
N ASP A 189 19.10 -4.55 -12.33
CA ASP A 189 20.14 -5.33 -13.00
C ASP A 189 19.59 -6.69 -13.43
N PRO A 190 19.30 -6.88 -14.72
CA PRO A 190 18.80 -8.16 -15.23
C PRO A 190 19.73 -9.36 -14.99
N SER A 191 21.00 -9.13 -14.71
CA SER A 191 21.96 -10.22 -14.42
C SER A 191 21.79 -10.80 -13.01
N VAL A 192 21.00 -10.13 -12.18
CA VAL A 192 20.65 -10.56 -10.81
C VAL A 192 19.21 -11.06 -10.83
N GLY A 193 18.98 -12.26 -10.37
CA GLY A 193 17.64 -12.84 -10.35
C GLY A 193 17.58 -14.18 -11.10
N ILE A 194 16.39 -14.55 -11.52
CA ILE A 194 16.14 -15.83 -12.22
C ILE A 194 16.32 -15.70 -13.73
N ASN A 195 15.84 -14.58 -14.28
CA ASN A 195 15.89 -14.30 -15.71
C ASN A 195 17.02 -13.30 -16.01
N PRO A 196 18.14 -13.74 -16.59
CA PRO A 196 19.29 -12.86 -16.84
C PRO A 196 19.03 -11.78 -17.90
N ASP A 197 17.90 -11.85 -18.59
CA ASP A 197 17.54 -10.94 -19.68
C ASP A 197 16.47 -9.90 -19.26
N ALA A 198 15.92 -10.01 -18.04
CA ALA A 198 14.85 -9.12 -17.56
C ALA A 198 15.01 -8.76 -16.07
N ALA A 199 14.68 -7.52 -15.72
CA ALA A 199 14.54 -7.07 -14.33
C ALA A 199 13.13 -7.38 -13.80
N TYR A 200 12.89 -7.16 -12.49
CA TYR A 200 11.62 -7.38 -11.78
C TYR A 200 11.18 -8.84 -11.65
N ASP A 201 12.09 -9.78 -11.76
CA ASP A 201 11.84 -11.21 -11.62
C ASP A 201 11.84 -11.72 -10.16
N CYS A 202 11.63 -10.82 -9.21
CA CYS A 202 11.57 -11.10 -7.78
C CYS A 202 10.29 -10.53 -7.12
N GLY A 203 10.07 -10.86 -5.85
CA GLY A 203 8.98 -10.34 -5.04
C GLY A 203 9.07 -8.83 -4.81
N LYS A 204 8.00 -8.26 -4.27
CA LYS A 204 8.00 -6.87 -3.83
C LYS A 204 8.74 -6.75 -2.48
N PRO A 205 9.38 -5.60 -2.22
CA PRO A 205 9.96 -5.36 -0.89
C PRO A 205 8.87 -5.33 0.18
N THR A 206 9.25 -5.63 1.41
CA THR A 206 8.48 -5.30 2.60
C THR A 206 9.20 -4.21 3.35
N GLY A 207 8.48 -3.28 3.95
CA GLY A 207 9.14 -2.17 4.63
C GLY A 207 8.18 -1.28 5.41
N PRO A 208 8.74 -0.29 6.13
CA PRO A 208 7.92 0.67 6.86
C PRO A 208 7.14 1.59 5.91
N ILE A 209 6.01 2.08 6.41
CA ILE A 209 5.29 3.18 5.80
C ILE A 209 5.82 4.48 6.42
N TRP A 210 6.21 5.43 5.57
CA TRP A 210 6.86 6.66 5.96
C TRP A 210 5.91 7.85 5.97
N LYS A 211 6.31 8.89 6.69
CA LYS A 211 5.76 10.24 6.62
C LYS A 211 6.78 11.15 5.95
N ALA A 212 6.32 12.09 5.17
CA ALA A 212 7.17 13.14 4.62
C ALA A 212 6.51 14.50 4.71
N ALA A 213 7.34 15.54 4.66
CA ALA A 213 6.88 16.92 4.67
C ALA A 213 7.68 17.77 3.69
N TRP A 214 7.06 18.85 3.24
CA TRP A 214 7.76 19.97 2.63
C TRP A 214 8.83 20.50 3.60
N SER A 215 10.04 20.77 3.09
CA SER A 215 11.21 21.13 3.93
C SER A 215 11.04 22.38 4.80
N GLY A 216 10.15 23.30 4.40
CA GLY A 216 9.81 24.50 5.18
C GLY A 216 8.85 24.27 6.35
N LEU A 217 8.31 23.06 6.54
CA LEU A 217 7.30 22.76 7.57
C LEU A 217 7.80 23.10 8.97
N SER A 218 9.00 22.61 9.33
CA SER A 218 9.56 22.77 10.69
C SER A 218 9.90 24.21 11.04
N GLU A 219 10.23 25.03 10.06
CA GLU A 219 10.46 26.47 10.27
C GLU A 219 9.13 27.21 10.46
N LYS A 220 8.13 26.87 9.64
CA LYS A 220 6.84 27.57 9.61
C LYS A 220 5.90 27.16 10.74
N TRP A 221 5.90 25.87 11.08
CA TRP A 221 5.03 25.27 12.10
C TRP A 221 5.80 24.23 12.96
N PRO A 222 6.72 24.67 13.83
CA PRO A 222 7.61 23.75 14.57
C PRO A 222 6.86 22.76 15.45
N ASP A 223 5.75 23.18 16.07
CA ASP A 223 4.96 22.30 16.94
C ASP A 223 4.21 21.23 16.14
N ALA A 224 3.65 21.59 14.97
CA ALA A 224 3.05 20.63 14.06
C ALA A 224 4.09 19.60 13.57
N ALA A 225 5.30 20.04 13.24
CA ALA A 225 6.37 19.16 12.83
C ALA A 225 6.69 18.11 13.88
N LYS A 226 6.83 18.51 15.16
CA LYS A 226 7.07 17.59 16.28
C LYS A 226 5.93 16.58 16.45
N VAL A 227 4.67 17.02 16.33
CA VAL A 227 3.49 16.12 16.42
C VAL A 227 3.55 15.08 15.30
N ILE A 228 3.86 15.50 14.07
CA ILE A 228 3.95 14.60 12.91
C ILE A 228 5.11 13.62 13.10
N GLU A 229 6.29 14.08 13.51
CA GLU A 229 7.45 13.20 13.76
C GLU A 229 7.15 12.10 14.77
N ASN A 230 6.48 12.47 15.87
CA ASN A 230 6.16 11.54 16.97
C ASN A 230 4.98 10.62 16.68
N PHE A 231 4.19 10.89 15.64
CA PHE A 231 3.01 10.09 15.32
C PHE A 231 3.39 8.65 14.98
N LYS A 232 2.72 7.72 15.65
CA LYS A 232 2.81 6.27 15.41
C LYS A 232 1.42 5.63 15.47
N ILE A 233 1.21 4.64 14.63
CA ILE A 233 0.00 3.81 14.61
C ILE A 233 0.37 2.38 14.22
N SER A 234 -0.36 1.40 14.75
CA SER A 234 -0.12 0.00 14.42
C SER A 234 -0.86 -0.43 13.14
N ASN A 235 -0.38 -1.52 12.50
CA ASN A 235 -1.10 -2.17 11.40
C ASN A 235 -2.53 -2.55 11.81
N ALA A 236 -2.71 -3.03 13.05
CA ALA A 236 -4.03 -3.47 13.54
C ALA A 236 -5.01 -2.30 13.66
N ASP A 237 -4.55 -1.16 14.18
CA ASP A 237 -5.39 0.05 14.29
C ASP A 237 -5.78 0.58 12.91
N ALA A 238 -4.81 0.68 12.00
CA ALA A 238 -5.07 1.14 10.64
C ALA A 238 -6.06 0.21 9.91
N ALA A 239 -5.79 -1.09 9.89
CA ALA A 239 -6.67 -2.08 9.27
C ALA A 239 -8.09 -2.09 9.89
N GLY A 240 -8.20 -1.92 11.22
CA GLY A 240 -9.47 -1.82 11.91
C GLY A 240 -10.28 -0.59 11.48
N MET A 241 -9.64 0.56 11.33
CA MET A 241 -10.32 1.77 10.84
C MET A 241 -10.73 1.63 9.37
N VAL A 242 -9.88 1.04 8.52
CA VAL A 242 -10.23 0.76 7.12
C VAL A 242 -11.46 -0.16 7.06
N ALA A 243 -11.52 -1.20 7.89
CA ALA A 243 -12.68 -2.10 7.97
C ALA A 243 -13.97 -1.39 8.36
N GLU A 244 -13.91 -0.44 9.29
CA GLU A 244 -15.09 0.34 9.70
C GLU A 244 -15.65 1.20 8.55
N VAL A 245 -14.78 1.74 7.72
CA VAL A 245 -15.19 2.53 6.55
C VAL A 245 -15.71 1.61 5.44
N ASP A 246 -14.92 0.65 5.01
CA ASP A 246 -15.20 -0.12 3.80
C ASP A 246 -16.30 -1.17 4.00
N LEU A 247 -16.30 -1.85 5.14
CA LEU A 247 -17.23 -2.95 5.42
C LEU A 247 -18.49 -2.49 6.17
N ASN A 248 -18.32 -1.52 7.06
CA ASN A 248 -19.43 -1.05 7.92
C ASN A 248 -20.04 0.26 7.39
N GLY A 249 -19.49 0.85 6.32
CA GLY A 249 -20.01 2.05 5.67
C GLY A 249 -19.97 3.32 6.53
N LYS A 250 -19.10 3.36 7.55
CA LYS A 250 -18.90 4.57 8.35
C LYS A 250 -18.16 5.64 7.57
N SER A 251 -18.37 6.90 7.90
CA SER A 251 -17.53 7.97 7.38
C SER A 251 -16.11 7.86 7.96
N ILE A 252 -15.12 8.37 7.22
CA ILE A 252 -13.73 8.43 7.70
C ILE A 252 -13.67 9.29 8.98
N GLU A 253 -14.38 10.40 8.99
CA GLU A 253 -14.42 11.34 10.12
C GLU A 253 -14.97 10.68 11.39
N ASP A 254 -16.10 9.96 11.30
CA ASP A 254 -16.71 9.27 12.43
C ASP A 254 -15.82 8.14 12.95
N THR A 255 -15.18 7.41 12.04
CA THR A 255 -14.25 6.32 12.36
C THR A 255 -13.04 6.85 13.11
N VAL A 256 -12.40 7.91 12.59
CA VAL A 256 -11.26 8.56 13.21
C VAL A 256 -11.64 9.14 14.58
N ALA A 257 -12.78 9.83 14.69
CA ALA A 257 -13.26 10.39 15.95
C ALA A 257 -13.47 9.31 17.02
N ALA A 258 -14.08 8.17 16.66
CA ALA A 258 -14.29 7.05 17.56
C ALA A 258 -12.98 6.40 18.02
N TRP A 259 -12.02 6.24 17.09
CA TRP A 259 -10.71 5.70 17.43
C TRP A 259 -9.94 6.65 18.36
N MET A 260 -9.93 7.95 18.08
CA MET A 260 -9.29 8.97 18.93
C MET A 260 -9.89 9.01 20.34
N GLU A 261 -11.21 8.85 20.47
CA GLU A 261 -11.85 8.82 21.79
C GLU A 261 -11.38 7.63 22.63
N THR A 262 -11.20 6.46 22.01
CA THR A 262 -10.73 5.24 22.67
C THR A 262 -9.24 5.28 23.00
N ASN A 263 -8.44 5.99 22.19
CA ASN A 263 -6.98 6.01 22.26
C ASN A 263 -6.40 7.35 22.76
N LYS A 264 -7.17 8.13 23.53
CA LYS A 264 -6.74 9.44 24.09
C LYS A 264 -5.37 9.40 24.78
N GLY A 265 -5.07 8.32 25.49
CA GLY A 265 -3.79 8.15 26.19
C GLY A 265 -2.58 8.09 25.24
N CYS A 266 -2.71 7.47 24.06
CA CYS A 266 -1.64 7.42 23.06
C CYS A 266 -1.41 8.78 22.39
N LEU A 267 -2.50 9.55 22.19
CA LEU A 267 -2.44 10.87 21.54
C LEU A 267 -1.83 11.95 22.46
N LEU A 268 -2.04 11.88 23.77
CA LEU A 268 -1.43 12.81 24.73
C LEU A 268 0.09 12.71 24.77
N TYR A 269 0.65 11.50 24.59
CA TYR A 269 2.13 11.34 24.51
C TYR A 269 2.73 11.96 23.25
N THR A 270 1.94 12.13 22.17
CA THR A 270 2.40 12.84 20.96
C THR A 270 2.30 14.37 21.11
N SER A 271 1.39 14.88 21.95
CA SER A 271 1.19 16.31 22.21
C SER A 271 2.05 16.85 23.36
N ASP A 272 2.29 16.07 24.43
CA ASP A 272 3.12 16.48 25.58
C ASP A 272 4.63 16.54 25.23
N ALA A 273 5.06 16.05 24.06
CA ALA A 273 6.42 16.27 23.56
C ALA A 273 6.65 17.70 23.01
N ALA A 274 5.63 18.56 23.05
CA ALA A 274 5.69 19.96 22.60
C ALA A 274 6.00 20.95 23.74
N ASP A 275 6.00 20.50 25.03
CA ASP A 275 6.47 21.26 26.19
C ASP A 275 7.94 20.83 26.52
#